data_cee3d133c42b913a68234bf7501739c6
#
_entry.id   cee3d133c42b913a68234bf7501739c6
#
_cell.length_a   1.000
_cell.length_b   1.000
_cell.length_c   1.000
_cell.angle_alpha   90.00
_cell.angle_beta   90.00
_cell.angle_gamma   90.00
#
_symmetry.space_group_name_H-M   'P 1'
#
loop_
_entity.id
_entity.type
_entity.pdbx_description
1 polymer ?
#
loop_
_entity_poly.entity_id
_entity_poly.type
_entity_poly.pdbx_seq_one_letter_code
_entity_poly.pdbx_strand_id
1 'polypeptide(L)'
;MTKKTIHLGISMAGAISAGAYTAGVMDYLLEAFENWQKAKDLQQEGKLSGIPKHNIMIDILSGASAGGMTAALTAAAIHTNFDHVALTDVVNNTDRLAKNPLYHSWVDLTEEDHRDMMNQMLSIDDIENDKQGNPDKEVRSVFNSGFIKTIAERHINNMIKDKDIQRPYFAADLEIFATLTNLRGIPFEVSFGSPSYARVHRMTRHFDIAHFKLGFEQEYKKDGRIPLHFNDAEGLNKDLLVQSAMATGGFPIGLEPRIIKRLGKYIKENKYLNLGNRPDLHTVNPIDEFMTLNVDGGTINNDPFELTQEMLDERMNVSLSGGRKIKASEFESVVLMIDPFPNHSDLPDTNYRPLRAFKFIISQILSAMLGELRMKEEVLKSAYGNEDYTKFLIIPSRSGANKETENYIACGSLGGFGGFFNKDFRKHDFLLGRRNCQQFLKKHFSAPVDANNPILAYGYEGIEDQYKVWVNQRDYLPLLPDIRVKQDEISGSYSIVFVEDFEETGIKFPEIKLSYLLGLQGDLENRISSLISNITNGEAPEREKNENEIVKRLRKKPWYDKLLATTLYQPLTGLLLWFAKKKVKGILARKFIDIVVADMDKNGLLVNDKK
;
A
#
# COMPACT_ATOMS: atom_id res chain seq x y z
N MET A 1 -19.60 -32.93 1.10
CA MET A 1 -19.93 -31.97 0.02
C MET A 1 -18.65 -31.63 -0.73
N THR A 2 -18.65 -31.66 -2.03
CA THR A 2 -17.48 -31.28 -2.83
C THR A 2 -17.21 -29.80 -2.63
N LYS A 3 -15.99 -29.43 -2.22
CA LYS A 3 -15.58 -28.04 -2.08
C LYS A 3 -15.54 -27.41 -3.45
N LYS A 4 -16.08 -26.21 -3.61
CA LYS A 4 -16.28 -25.55 -4.91
C LYS A 4 -15.67 -24.17 -5.01
N THR A 5 -15.11 -23.67 -3.92
CA THR A 5 -14.60 -22.30 -3.81
C THR A 5 -13.17 -22.30 -3.31
N ILE A 6 -12.33 -21.53 -3.97
CA ILE A 6 -10.99 -21.15 -3.50
C ILE A 6 -11.10 -19.80 -2.80
N HIS A 7 -10.57 -19.70 -1.60
CA HIS A 7 -10.57 -18.48 -0.80
C HIS A 7 -9.28 -17.68 -1.04
N LEU A 8 -9.39 -16.40 -1.30
CA LEU A 8 -8.29 -15.53 -1.70
C LEU A 8 -8.08 -14.38 -0.70
N GLY A 9 -6.88 -14.32 -0.15
CA GLY A 9 -6.38 -13.12 0.53
C GLY A 9 -5.44 -12.33 -0.41
N ILE A 10 -5.61 -11.02 -0.50
CA ILE A 10 -4.74 -10.15 -1.29
C ILE A 10 -3.96 -9.26 -0.34
N SER A 11 -2.63 -9.34 -0.40
CA SER A 11 -1.70 -8.53 0.37
C SER A 11 -0.93 -7.60 -0.56
N MET A 12 -0.92 -6.31 -0.27
CA MET A 12 -0.32 -5.28 -1.11
C MET A 12 0.78 -4.55 -0.34
N ALA A 13 2.00 -4.62 -0.84
CA ALA A 13 3.17 -3.98 -0.21
C ALA A 13 3.11 -2.46 -0.31
N GLY A 14 3.82 -1.80 0.61
CA GLY A 14 4.02 -0.35 0.58
C GLY A 14 4.94 0.07 -0.56
N ALA A 15 4.56 1.12 -1.28
CA ALA A 15 5.21 1.47 -2.55
C ALA A 15 5.23 2.97 -2.88
N ILE A 16 4.83 3.85 -2.00
CA ILE A 16 4.75 5.30 -2.23
C ILE A 16 4.02 5.60 -3.55
N SER A 17 4.62 6.30 -4.53
CA SER A 17 3.97 6.59 -5.82
C SER A 17 3.89 5.39 -6.76
N ALA A 18 4.66 4.32 -6.52
CA ALA A 18 4.54 3.06 -7.26
C ALA A 18 3.27 2.25 -6.89
N GLY A 19 2.43 2.77 -5.99
CA GLY A 19 1.05 2.35 -5.84
C GLY A 19 0.26 2.37 -7.16
N ALA A 20 0.70 3.15 -8.15
CA ALA A 20 0.17 3.10 -9.50
C ALA A 20 0.31 1.71 -10.15
N TYR A 21 1.44 1.02 -9.94
CA TYR A 21 1.61 -0.37 -10.37
C TYR A 21 0.62 -1.32 -9.66
N THR A 22 0.53 -1.22 -8.34
CA THR A 22 -0.42 -2.03 -7.54
C THR A 22 -1.86 -1.82 -8.00
N ALA A 23 -2.25 -0.56 -8.26
CA ALA A 23 -3.57 -0.21 -8.77
C ALA A 23 -3.83 -0.82 -10.16
N GLY A 24 -2.82 -0.82 -11.04
CA GLY A 24 -2.91 -1.47 -12.35
C GLY A 24 -3.08 -2.99 -12.26
N VAL A 25 -2.37 -3.65 -11.33
CA VAL A 25 -2.55 -5.08 -11.04
C VAL A 25 -3.98 -5.35 -10.57
N MET A 26 -4.49 -4.56 -9.63
CA MET A 26 -5.84 -4.73 -9.09
C MET A 26 -6.91 -4.46 -10.14
N ASP A 27 -6.75 -3.44 -10.99
CA ASP A 27 -7.69 -3.14 -12.06
C ASP A 27 -7.84 -4.32 -13.04
N TYR A 28 -6.72 -4.93 -13.47
CA TYR A 28 -6.78 -6.09 -14.34
C TYR A 28 -7.33 -7.34 -13.66
N LEU A 29 -6.98 -7.56 -12.41
CA LEU A 29 -7.48 -8.69 -11.63
C LEU A 29 -9.02 -8.63 -11.51
N LEU A 30 -9.56 -7.45 -11.20
CA LEU A 30 -11.00 -7.23 -11.13
C LEU A 30 -11.67 -7.43 -12.51
N GLU A 31 -11.04 -6.94 -13.59
CA GLU A 31 -11.51 -7.15 -14.95
C GLU A 31 -11.60 -8.64 -15.32
N ALA A 32 -10.62 -9.43 -14.94
CA ALA A 32 -10.63 -10.88 -15.17
C ALA A 32 -11.78 -11.57 -14.39
N PHE A 33 -11.98 -11.19 -13.13
CA PHE A 33 -13.12 -11.68 -12.33
C PHE A 33 -14.46 -11.30 -12.93
N GLU A 34 -14.65 -10.07 -13.36
CA GLU A 34 -15.91 -9.60 -13.95
C GLU A 34 -16.24 -10.34 -15.24
N ASN A 35 -15.24 -10.53 -16.11
CA ASN A 35 -15.44 -11.27 -17.35
C ASN A 35 -15.74 -12.75 -17.11
N TRP A 36 -15.07 -13.39 -16.16
CA TRP A 36 -15.38 -14.78 -15.82
C TRP A 36 -16.76 -14.91 -15.17
N GLN A 37 -17.15 -13.98 -14.29
CA GLN A 37 -18.50 -13.98 -13.71
C GLN A 37 -19.57 -13.80 -14.80
N LYS A 38 -19.40 -12.84 -15.71
CA LYS A 38 -20.29 -12.63 -16.84
C LYS A 38 -20.43 -13.90 -17.71
N ALA A 39 -19.33 -14.61 -17.94
CA ALA A 39 -19.36 -15.88 -18.69
C ALA A 39 -20.16 -16.96 -17.95
N LYS A 40 -20.01 -17.07 -16.62
CA LYS A 40 -20.78 -18.00 -15.77
C LYS A 40 -22.27 -17.67 -15.78
N ASP A 41 -22.64 -16.39 -15.69
CA ASP A 41 -24.03 -15.96 -15.72
C ASP A 41 -24.70 -16.32 -17.06
N LEU A 42 -24.03 -16.07 -18.18
CA LEU A 42 -24.50 -16.48 -19.52
C LEU A 42 -24.60 -18.00 -19.68
N GLN A 43 -23.70 -18.75 -19.02
CA GLN A 43 -23.81 -20.23 -19.03
C GLN A 43 -25.02 -20.69 -18.20
N GLN A 44 -25.34 -20.05 -17.07
CA GLN A 44 -26.53 -20.34 -16.29
C GLN A 44 -27.81 -20.02 -17.08
N GLU A 45 -27.78 -18.98 -17.90
CA GLU A 45 -28.88 -18.62 -18.81
C GLU A 45 -28.98 -19.53 -20.05
N GLY A 46 -28.07 -20.49 -20.23
CA GLY A 46 -28.00 -21.37 -21.38
C GLY A 46 -27.53 -20.72 -22.67
N LYS A 47 -26.97 -19.51 -22.60
CA LYS A 47 -26.47 -18.74 -23.76
C LYS A 47 -25.01 -19.04 -24.09
N LEU A 48 -24.28 -19.67 -23.16
CA LEU A 48 -22.87 -20.02 -23.30
C LEU A 48 -22.63 -21.39 -22.66
N SER A 49 -21.54 -22.06 -23.05
CA SER A 49 -21.13 -23.34 -22.49
C SER A 49 -19.61 -23.44 -22.39
N GLY A 50 -19.12 -24.43 -21.64
CA GLY A 50 -17.68 -24.66 -21.51
C GLY A 50 -16.96 -23.67 -20.56
N ILE A 51 -17.67 -23.10 -19.60
CA ILE A 51 -17.10 -22.18 -18.61
C ILE A 51 -16.79 -22.92 -17.31
N PRO A 52 -15.62 -22.74 -16.70
CA PRO A 52 -15.27 -23.36 -15.44
C PRO A 52 -16.26 -23.01 -14.32
N LYS A 53 -16.70 -24.04 -13.58
CA LYS A 53 -17.84 -23.96 -12.62
C LYS A 53 -17.42 -23.59 -11.21
N HIS A 54 -16.13 -23.70 -10.86
CA HIS A 54 -15.64 -23.36 -9.52
C HIS A 54 -15.73 -21.85 -9.25
N ASN A 55 -15.51 -21.46 -8.00
CA ASN A 55 -15.51 -20.06 -7.60
C ASN A 55 -14.17 -19.69 -6.97
N ILE A 56 -13.85 -18.41 -7.04
CA ILE A 56 -12.84 -17.77 -6.18
C ILE A 56 -13.56 -16.69 -5.41
N MET A 57 -13.29 -16.62 -4.11
CA MET A 57 -13.85 -15.63 -3.20
C MET A 57 -12.73 -14.79 -2.60
N ILE A 58 -12.73 -13.50 -2.82
CA ILE A 58 -11.82 -12.56 -2.17
C ILE A 58 -12.36 -12.30 -0.77
N ASP A 59 -11.66 -12.82 0.24
CA ASP A 59 -12.04 -12.75 1.64
C ASP A 59 -11.32 -11.65 2.41
N ILE A 60 -10.10 -11.30 1.96
CA ILE A 60 -9.24 -10.33 2.66
C ILE A 60 -8.57 -9.40 1.64
N LEU A 61 -8.65 -8.10 1.90
CA LEU A 61 -7.84 -7.07 1.26
C LEU A 61 -6.95 -6.42 2.32
N SER A 62 -5.65 -6.46 2.11
CA SER A 62 -4.70 -5.92 3.08
C SER A 62 -3.57 -5.16 2.41
N GLY A 63 -2.93 -4.29 3.17
CA GLY A 63 -1.76 -3.62 2.67
C GLY A 63 -1.10 -2.65 3.67
N ALA A 64 0.07 -2.18 3.28
CA ALA A 64 0.80 -1.11 3.93
C ALA A 64 0.93 0.08 2.99
N SER A 65 0.98 1.29 3.52
CA SER A 65 1.25 2.49 2.70
C SER A 65 0.33 2.57 1.47
N ALA A 66 0.91 2.68 0.29
CA ALA A 66 0.20 2.65 -0.99
C ALA A 66 -0.69 1.40 -1.15
N GLY A 67 -0.25 0.25 -0.68
CA GLY A 67 -1.04 -1.00 -0.68
C GLY A 67 -2.28 -0.89 0.20
N GLY A 68 -2.16 -0.33 1.41
CA GLY A 68 -3.30 -0.09 2.31
C GLY A 68 -4.29 0.92 1.74
N MET A 69 -3.80 1.97 1.07
CA MET A 69 -4.65 2.92 0.35
C MET A 69 -5.40 2.23 -0.80
N THR A 70 -4.72 1.39 -1.59
CA THR A 70 -5.34 0.64 -2.69
C THR A 70 -6.37 -0.36 -2.19
N ALA A 71 -6.13 -1.03 -1.04
CA ALA A 71 -7.11 -1.90 -0.40
C ALA A 71 -8.39 -1.15 -0.03
N ALA A 72 -8.27 0.02 0.59
CA ALA A 72 -9.40 0.86 0.97
C ALA A 72 -10.19 1.37 -0.26
N LEU A 73 -9.49 1.81 -1.31
CA LEU A 73 -10.10 2.25 -2.58
C LEU A 73 -10.83 1.10 -3.27
N THR A 74 -10.23 -0.09 -3.32
CA THR A 74 -10.85 -1.28 -3.90
C THR A 74 -12.11 -1.67 -3.13
N ALA A 75 -12.07 -1.66 -1.80
CA ALA A 75 -13.23 -1.96 -0.97
C ALA A 75 -14.38 -0.96 -1.19
N ALA A 76 -14.07 0.34 -1.31
CA ALA A 76 -15.07 1.35 -1.61
C ALA A 76 -15.68 1.18 -3.01
N ALA A 77 -14.90 0.68 -3.98
CA ALA A 77 -15.33 0.49 -5.36
C ALA A 77 -16.19 -0.77 -5.61
N ILE A 78 -16.35 -1.68 -4.63
CA ILE A 78 -17.06 -2.96 -4.82
C ILE A 78 -18.47 -2.79 -5.40
N HIS A 79 -19.15 -1.73 -5.02
CA HIS A 79 -20.52 -1.44 -5.45
C HIS A 79 -20.64 -0.22 -6.38
N THR A 80 -19.58 0.15 -7.05
CA THR A 80 -19.58 1.27 -7.99
C THR A 80 -19.41 0.78 -9.42
N ASN A 81 -20.08 1.44 -10.35
CA ASN A 81 -19.88 1.16 -11.76
C ASN A 81 -18.69 1.96 -12.28
N PHE A 82 -17.71 1.25 -12.83
CA PHE A 82 -16.58 1.85 -13.50
C PHE A 82 -16.06 0.95 -14.61
N ASP A 83 -15.44 1.55 -15.61
CA ASP A 83 -14.81 0.83 -16.71
C ASP A 83 -13.35 0.53 -16.37
N HIS A 84 -12.88 -0.67 -16.73
CA HIS A 84 -11.46 -1.01 -16.64
C HIS A 84 -10.65 -0.28 -17.72
N VAL A 85 -9.39 0.01 -17.40
CA VAL A 85 -8.54 0.83 -18.25
C VAL A 85 -8.02 0.05 -19.45
N ALA A 86 -8.36 0.48 -20.66
CA ALA A 86 -7.75 -0.01 -21.88
C ALA A 86 -6.56 0.86 -22.33
N LEU A 87 -5.59 0.27 -23.03
CA LEU A 87 -4.44 1.02 -23.57
C LEU A 87 -4.90 2.17 -24.48
N THR A 88 -5.95 1.92 -25.28
CA THR A 88 -6.55 2.94 -26.16
C THR A 88 -7.11 4.14 -25.41
N ASP A 89 -7.67 3.92 -24.21
CA ASP A 89 -8.18 5.01 -23.38
C ASP A 89 -7.03 5.90 -22.89
N VAL A 90 -5.91 5.28 -22.50
CA VAL A 90 -4.71 6.01 -22.02
C VAL A 90 -4.04 6.79 -23.17
N VAL A 91 -3.91 6.18 -24.34
CA VAL A 91 -3.33 6.83 -25.53
C VAL A 91 -4.18 8.02 -25.96
N ASN A 92 -5.50 7.88 -25.94
CA ASN A 92 -6.45 8.91 -26.41
C ASN A 92 -6.88 9.86 -25.27
N ASN A 93 -6.45 9.63 -24.03
CA ASN A 93 -6.82 10.40 -22.84
C ASN A 93 -8.35 10.58 -22.72
N THR A 94 -9.08 9.48 -22.76
CA THR A 94 -10.55 9.50 -22.75
C THR A 94 -11.10 9.82 -21.37
N ASP A 95 -12.30 10.44 -21.30
CA ASP A 95 -13.00 10.76 -20.03
C ASP A 95 -13.33 9.50 -19.19
N ARG A 96 -13.25 8.31 -19.78
CA ARG A 96 -13.45 7.04 -19.07
C ARG A 96 -12.41 6.81 -17.97
N LEU A 97 -11.20 7.31 -18.16
CA LEU A 97 -10.10 7.17 -17.20
C LEU A 97 -10.46 7.77 -15.83
N ALA A 98 -11.08 8.95 -15.82
CA ALA A 98 -11.49 9.63 -14.59
C ALA A 98 -12.60 8.89 -13.82
N LYS A 99 -13.33 7.97 -14.49
CA LYS A 99 -14.36 7.14 -13.85
C LYS A 99 -13.80 5.92 -13.17
N ASN A 100 -12.59 5.49 -13.54
CA ASN A 100 -11.92 4.37 -12.87
C ASN A 100 -11.27 4.86 -11.57
N PRO A 101 -11.73 4.40 -10.38
CA PRO A 101 -11.26 4.92 -9.10
C PRO A 101 -9.79 4.59 -8.84
N LEU A 102 -9.29 3.48 -9.34
CA LEU A 102 -7.90 3.07 -9.17
C LEU A 102 -6.96 3.92 -10.04
N TYR A 103 -7.32 4.12 -11.32
CA TYR A 103 -6.55 4.97 -12.22
C TYR A 103 -6.56 6.43 -11.75
N HIS A 104 -7.76 6.95 -11.46
CA HIS A 104 -7.92 8.34 -11.08
C HIS A 104 -7.24 8.68 -9.75
N SER A 105 -7.19 7.73 -8.80
CA SER A 105 -6.49 7.91 -7.52
C SER A 105 -4.97 7.81 -7.64
N TRP A 106 -4.45 7.00 -8.54
CA TRP A 106 -3.03 6.69 -8.58
C TRP A 106 -2.28 7.29 -9.77
N VAL A 107 -2.97 7.56 -10.87
CA VAL A 107 -2.36 8.17 -12.06
C VAL A 107 -2.67 9.65 -12.13
N ASP A 108 -3.95 10.04 -12.06
CA ASP A 108 -4.33 11.45 -12.13
C ASP A 108 -4.00 12.18 -10.84
N LEU A 109 -4.16 11.51 -9.68
CA LEU A 109 -4.03 12.13 -8.36
C LEU A 109 -4.98 13.34 -8.25
N THR A 110 -4.44 14.55 -8.10
CA THR A 110 -5.20 15.82 -8.05
C THR A 110 -4.83 16.78 -9.16
N GLU A 111 -4.32 16.28 -10.28
CA GLU A 111 -3.88 17.09 -11.42
C GLU A 111 -5.04 17.67 -12.26
N GLU A 112 -6.29 17.49 -11.85
CA GLU A 112 -7.47 18.09 -12.51
C GLU A 112 -7.40 19.62 -12.60
N ASP A 113 -6.72 20.26 -11.66
CA ASP A 113 -6.55 21.71 -11.58
C ASP A 113 -5.39 22.26 -12.42
N HIS A 114 -4.84 21.48 -13.37
CA HIS A 114 -3.68 21.82 -14.20
C HIS A 114 -2.38 22.11 -13.43
N ARG A 115 -2.33 21.79 -12.15
CA ARG A 115 -1.10 21.85 -11.35
C ARG A 115 -0.46 20.47 -11.34
N ASP A 116 0.82 20.41 -11.65
CA ASP A 116 1.55 19.15 -11.46
C ASP A 116 1.71 18.83 -9.96
N MET A 117 1.94 17.56 -9.63
CA MET A 117 2.02 17.11 -8.24
C MET A 117 3.15 17.77 -7.47
N MET A 118 4.30 18.03 -8.10
CA MET A 118 5.42 18.67 -7.42
C MET A 118 5.09 20.12 -7.02
N ASN A 119 4.35 20.87 -7.85
CA ASN A 119 3.90 22.20 -7.48
C ASN A 119 2.94 22.17 -6.28
N GLN A 120 2.04 21.17 -6.24
CA GLN A 120 1.15 20.99 -5.08
C GLN A 120 1.94 20.60 -3.81
N MET A 121 2.86 19.65 -3.92
CA MET A 121 3.67 19.18 -2.79
C MET A 121 4.65 20.24 -2.27
N LEU A 122 5.11 21.16 -3.12
CA LEU A 122 5.99 22.26 -2.75
C LEU A 122 5.24 23.53 -2.36
N SER A 123 3.90 23.57 -2.52
CA SER A 123 3.09 24.72 -2.10
C SER A 123 3.23 24.96 -0.59
N ILE A 124 3.16 26.24 -0.21
CA ILE A 124 3.28 26.68 1.18
C ILE A 124 1.92 26.95 1.86
N ASP A 125 0.83 26.60 1.19
CA ASP A 125 -0.53 26.88 1.67
C ASP A 125 -0.85 26.24 3.01
N ASP A 126 -0.27 25.05 3.29
CA ASP A 126 -0.40 24.35 4.56
C ASP A 126 0.37 25.01 5.72
N ILE A 127 1.29 25.95 5.42
CA ILE A 127 2.14 26.66 6.38
C ILE A 127 1.66 28.10 6.58
N GLU A 128 1.23 28.80 5.51
CA GLU A 128 0.93 30.25 5.52
C GLU A 128 -0.54 30.58 5.76
N ASN A 129 -1.46 29.65 5.54
CA ASN A 129 -2.90 29.97 5.45
C ASN A 129 -3.63 30.19 6.78
N ASP A 130 -2.93 30.47 7.88
CA ASP A 130 -3.64 30.92 9.06
C ASP A 130 -3.54 32.45 9.26
N LYS A 131 -4.20 33.19 8.36
CA LYS A 131 -4.44 34.65 8.56
C LYS A 131 -5.43 34.95 9.70
N GLN A 132 -5.98 33.91 10.37
CA GLN A 132 -6.97 34.02 11.42
C GLN A 132 -6.42 33.79 12.83
N GLY A 133 -5.11 33.70 13.00
CA GLY A 133 -4.49 33.57 14.33
C GLY A 133 -4.69 32.24 15.03
N ASN A 134 -4.90 31.16 14.28
CA ASN A 134 -5.10 29.82 14.82
C ASN A 134 -3.75 29.23 15.31
N PRO A 135 -3.66 28.67 16.53
CA PRO A 135 -2.41 28.16 17.09
C PRO A 135 -1.83 26.91 16.41
N ASP A 136 -2.51 26.40 15.35
CA ASP A 136 -2.16 25.15 14.66
C ASP A 136 -1.09 25.29 13.56
N LYS A 137 -0.27 26.36 13.59
CA LYS A 137 0.84 26.56 12.62
C LYS A 137 2.06 25.66 12.89
N GLU A 138 1.84 24.41 13.23
CA GLU A 138 2.95 23.47 13.35
C GLU A 138 3.30 22.87 11.99
N VAL A 139 4.57 22.92 11.61
CA VAL A 139 5.07 22.14 10.47
C VAL A 139 4.91 20.66 10.78
N ARG A 140 4.04 20.00 10.02
CA ARG A 140 3.70 18.59 10.22
C ARG A 140 4.43 17.66 9.25
N SER A 141 4.90 18.20 8.11
CA SER A 141 5.62 17.42 7.08
C SER A 141 6.48 18.32 6.19
N VAL A 142 7.47 17.70 5.54
CA VAL A 142 8.34 18.39 4.58
C VAL A 142 7.55 18.80 3.33
N PHE A 143 6.67 17.96 2.82
CA PHE A 143 5.82 18.24 1.67
C PHE A 143 4.38 18.55 2.10
N ASN A 144 3.70 19.38 1.32
CA ASN A 144 2.26 19.57 1.48
C ASN A 144 1.53 18.29 1.07
N SER A 145 0.83 17.67 1.99
CA SER A 145 0.13 16.39 1.82
C SER A 145 -1.40 16.53 1.68
N GLY A 146 -1.88 17.72 1.41
CA GLY A 146 -3.32 18.00 1.24
C GLY A 146 -3.99 17.17 0.15
N PHE A 147 -3.25 16.87 -0.93
CA PHE A 147 -3.73 16.05 -2.04
C PHE A 147 -4.22 14.66 -1.62
N ILE A 148 -3.59 14.03 -0.61
CA ILE A 148 -3.98 12.70 -0.13
C ILE A 148 -5.41 12.72 0.41
N LYS A 149 -5.76 13.77 1.16
CA LYS A 149 -7.12 13.95 1.69
C LYS A 149 -8.14 14.08 0.56
N THR A 150 -7.83 14.90 -0.43
CA THR A 150 -8.70 15.10 -1.60
C THR A 150 -9.00 13.78 -2.33
N ILE A 151 -7.97 12.96 -2.56
CA ILE A 151 -8.12 11.65 -3.21
C ILE A 151 -8.97 10.70 -2.36
N ALA A 152 -8.66 10.59 -1.07
CA ALA A 152 -9.35 9.66 -0.18
C ALA A 152 -10.83 10.05 -0.01
N GLU A 153 -11.14 11.34 0.17
CA GLU A 153 -12.52 11.82 0.25
C GLU A 153 -13.28 11.58 -1.06
N ARG A 154 -12.65 11.88 -2.20
CA ARG A 154 -13.28 11.71 -3.53
C ARG A 154 -13.70 10.28 -3.79
N HIS A 155 -12.86 9.31 -3.49
CA HIS A 155 -13.06 7.92 -3.88
C HIS A 155 -13.54 6.99 -2.76
N ILE A 156 -13.64 7.45 -1.52
CA ILE A 156 -14.19 6.65 -0.43
C ILE A 156 -15.48 7.27 0.09
N ASN A 157 -15.47 8.56 0.48
CA ASN A 157 -16.63 9.21 1.07
C ASN A 157 -17.70 9.57 0.03
N ASN A 158 -17.28 10.07 -1.13
CA ASN A 158 -18.18 10.58 -2.16
C ASN A 158 -18.65 9.51 -3.15
N MET A 159 -18.19 8.28 -3.03
CA MET A 159 -18.64 7.18 -3.88
C MET A 159 -20.10 6.87 -3.65
N ILE A 160 -20.88 6.93 -4.73
CA ILE A 160 -22.29 6.55 -4.74
C ILE A 160 -22.37 5.05 -5.03
N LYS A 161 -22.97 4.33 -4.09
CA LYS A 161 -23.25 2.92 -4.29
C LYS A 161 -24.34 2.71 -5.32
N ASP A 162 -24.05 1.91 -6.33
CA ASP A 162 -25.02 1.37 -7.25
C ASP A 162 -25.50 0.00 -6.73
N LYS A 163 -26.78 -0.10 -6.37
CA LYS A 163 -27.37 -1.32 -5.81
C LYS A 163 -27.46 -2.46 -6.83
N ASP A 164 -27.41 -2.13 -8.10
CA ASP A 164 -27.50 -3.11 -9.21
C ASP A 164 -26.14 -3.76 -9.51
N ILE A 165 -25.04 -3.16 -9.03
CA ILE A 165 -23.70 -3.72 -9.18
C ILE A 165 -23.48 -4.83 -8.16
N GLN A 166 -23.35 -6.04 -8.68
CA GLN A 166 -23.07 -7.24 -7.90
C GLN A 166 -21.69 -7.80 -8.29
N ARG A 167 -20.81 -7.96 -7.31
CA ARG A 167 -19.50 -8.60 -7.45
C ARG A 167 -19.41 -9.81 -6.52
N PRO A 168 -20.04 -10.96 -6.91
CA PRO A 168 -20.19 -12.11 -6.01
C PRO A 168 -18.86 -12.82 -5.70
N TYR A 169 -17.77 -12.40 -6.31
CA TYR A 169 -16.42 -12.86 -5.98
C TYR A 169 -15.78 -12.13 -4.79
N PHE A 170 -16.45 -11.14 -4.21
CA PHE A 170 -16.09 -10.61 -2.89
C PHE A 170 -16.96 -11.24 -1.80
N ALA A 171 -16.35 -11.60 -0.69
CA ALA A 171 -17.07 -12.09 0.47
C ALA A 171 -18.01 -11.00 1.03
N ALA A 172 -19.23 -11.38 1.40
CA ALA A 172 -20.19 -10.44 1.98
C ALA A 172 -19.68 -9.81 3.29
N ASP A 173 -18.81 -10.52 3.98
CA ASP A 173 -18.13 -10.12 5.21
C ASP A 173 -16.61 -9.94 4.98
N LEU A 174 -16.24 -9.37 3.82
CA LEU A 174 -14.87 -9.04 3.43
C LEU A 174 -14.13 -8.33 4.57
N GLU A 175 -12.92 -8.80 4.86
CA GLU A 175 -12.03 -8.15 5.82
C GLU A 175 -11.04 -7.23 5.08
N ILE A 176 -10.90 -6.00 5.60
CA ILE A 176 -9.97 -5.01 5.04
C ILE A 176 -9.07 -4.55 6.17
N PHE A 177 -7.75 -4.60 5.98
CA PHE A 177 -6.88 -3.98 6.96
C PHE A 177 -5.70 -3.25 6.34
N ALA A 178 -5.33 -2.15 6.99
CA ALA A 178 -4.14 -1.38 6.70
C ALA A 178 -3.19 -1.44 7.91
N THR A 179 -1.91 -1.71 7.67
CA THR A 179 -0.89 -1.60 8.71
C THR A 179 -0.61 -0.14 9.03
N LEU A 180 -0.31 0.15 10.27
CA LEU A 180 -0.07 1.49 10.80
C LEU A 180 1.14 1.46 11.73
N THR A 181 1.89 2.55 11.75
CA THR A 181 2.89 2.80 12.79
C THR A 181 2.35 3.82 13.78
N ASN A 182 2.02 3.36 14.98
CA ASN A 182 1.48 4.18 16.04
C ASN A 182 2.63 4.83 16.84
N LEU A 183 2.85 6.12 16.65
CA LEU A 183 3.95 6.84 17.32
C LEU A 183 3.75 6.96 18.83
N ARG A 184 2.50 7.01 19.29
CA ARG A 184 2.18 6.98 20.72
C ARG A 184 2.44 5.59 21.32
N GLY A 185 2.19 4.55 20.54
CA GLY A 185 2.28 3.16 20.96
C GLY A 185 1.13 2.70 21.84
N ILE A 186 1.00 1.39 21.96
CA ILE A 186 0.02 0.70 22.79
C ILE A 186 0.80 0.04 23.95
N PRO A 187 0.59 0.47 25.21
CA PRO A 187 1.26 -0.12 26.33
C PRO A 187 0.71 -1.53 26.60
N PHE A 188 1.59 -2.47 26.91
CA PHE A 188 1.23 -3.82 27.32
C PHE A 188 2.17 -4.35 28.40
N GLU A 189 1.70 -5.33 29.13
CA GLU A 189 2.43 -5.95 30.23
C GLU A 189 2.66 -7.44 29.93
N VAL A 190 3.87 -7.92 30.21
CA VAL A 190 4.23 -9.33 30.09
C VAL A 190 4.59 -9.85 31.48
N SER A 191 3.86 -10.88 31.93
CA SER A 191 4.17 -11.53 33.19
C SER A 191 5.18 -12.66 32.99
N PHE A 192 6.25 -12.66 33.76
CA PHE A 192 7.27 -13.69 33.77
C PHE A 192 7.32 -14.36 35.16
N GLY A 193 7.48 -15.67 35.18
CA GLY A 193 7.73 -16.43 36.40
C GLY A 193 6.59 -17.37 36.78
N SER A 194 6.75 -18.01 37.95
CA SER A 194 5.73 -18.92 38.49
C SER A 194 4.58 -18.11 39.11
N PRO A 195 3.41 -18.71 39.35
CA PRO A 195 2.27 -18.04 39.97
C PRO A 195 2.59 -17.38 41.33
N SER A 196 3.62 -17.85 42.02
CA SER A 196 4.08 -17.31 43.31
C SER A 196 5.08 -16.16 43.20
N TYR A 197 5.63 -15.90 41.98
CA TYR A 197 6.67 -14.89 41.75
C TYR A 197 6.50 -14.21 40.38
N ALA A 198 5.33 -13.67 40.10
CA ALA A 198 5.07 -12.97 38.85
C ALA A 198 5.79 -11.61 38.83
N ARG A 199 6.75 -11.44 37.92
CA ARG A 199 7.31 -10.13 37.59
C ARG A 199 6.63 -9.61 36.34
N VAL A 200 6.17 -8.38 36.39
CA VAL A 200 5.54 -7.71 35.26
C VAL A 200 6.60 -6.87 34.51
N HIS A 201 6.73 -7.12 33.22
CA HIS A 201 7.54 -6.31 32.33
C HIS A 201 6.64 -5.46 31.44
N ARG A 202 6.79 -4.16 31.51
CA ARG A 202 6.02 -3.20 30.73
C ARG A 202 6.74 -2.87 29.44
N MET A 203 6.01 -2.91 28.34
CA MET A 203 6.52 -2.61 27.00
C MET A 203 5.52 -1.72 26.26
N THR A 204 5.98 -1.10 25.19
CA THR A 204 5.12 -0.34 24.26
C THR A 204 5.25 -0.95 22.87
N ARG A 205 4.12 -1.25 22.25
CA ARG A 205 4.05 -1.74 20.87
C ARG A 205 3.66 -0.60 19.95
N HIS A 206 4.43 -0.37 18.91
CA HIS A 206 4.19 0.65 17.90
C HIS A 206 3.53 0.08 16.62
N PHE A 207 3.55 -1.23 16.45
CA PHE A 207 2.76 -1.89 15.40
C PHE A 207 1.28 -1.75 15.69
N ASP A 208 0.52 -1.34 14.70
CA ASP A 208 -0.91 -1.15 14.77
C ASP A 208 -1.57 -1.54 13.44
N ILE A 209 -2.85 -1.85 13.47
CA ILE A 209 -3.67 -2.09 12.28
C ILE A 209 -5.02 -1.40 12.41
N ALA A 210 -5.51 -0.85 11.31
CA ALA A 210 -6.92 -0.50 11.18
C ALA A 210 -7.62 -1.68 10.48
N HIS A 211 -8.39 -2.46 11.22
CA HIS A 211 -8.99 -3.70 10.77
C HIS A 211 -10.50 -3.58 10.65
N PHE A 212 -10.99 -3.57 9.43
CA PHE A 212 -12.40 -3.42 9.10
C PHE A 212 -13.00 -4.73 8.63
N LYS A 213 -14.32 -4.84 8.77
CA LYS A 213 -15.11 -5.93 8.21
C LYS A 213 -16.40 -5.39 7.63
N LEU A 214 -16.74 -5.78 6.39
CA LEU A 214 -18.03 -5.44 5.79
C LEU A 214 -19.16 -6.13 6.53
N GLY A 215 -20.28 -5.42 6.76
CA GLY A 215 -21.45 -5.92 7.44
C GLY A 215 -22.04 -4.92 8.43
N PHE A 216 -23.01 -5.38 9.22
CA PHE A 216 -23.72 -4.56 10.19
C PHE A 216 -23.12 -4.71 11.59
N GLU A 217 -23.10 -3.60 12.35
CA GLU A 217 -22.48 -3.51 13.69
C GLU A 217 -22.93 -4.60 14.67
N GLN A 218 -24.18 -5.07 14.55
CA GLN A 218 -24.74 -6.05 15.48
C GLN A 218 -24.04 -7.41 15.43
N GLU A 219 -23.39 -7.76 14.33
CA GLU A 219 -22.73 -9.05 14.13
C GLU A 219 -21.34 -9.13 14.78
N TYR A 220 -20.71 -7.96 15.06
CA TYR A 220 -19.28 -7.89 15.45
C TYR A 220 -19.03 -7.41 16.88
N LYS A 221 -19.98 -7.60 17.79
CA LYS A 221 -19.90 -7.05 19.15
C LYS A 221 -18.71 -7.51 20.00
N LYS A 222 -17.98 -8.55 19.60
CA LYS A 222 -16.91 -9.16 20.42
C LYS A 222 -15.62 -9.49 19.68
N ASP A 223 -15.40 -9.05 18.44
CA ASP A 223 -14.26 -9.52 17.67
C ASP A 223 -13.18 -8.48 17.37
N GLY A 224 -13.34 -7.26 17.86
CA GLY A 224 -12.34 -6.19 17.71
C GLY A 224 -12.17 -5.66 16.27
N ARG A 225 -12.97 -6.14 15.30
CA ARG A 225 -13.00 -5.61 13.94
C ARG A 225 -13.95 -4.43 13.86
N ILE A 226 -13.59 -3.42 13.05
CA ILE A 226 -14.38 -2.20 12.84
C ILE A 226 -15.46 -2.52 11.81
N PRO A 227 -16.76 -2.44 12.16
CA PRO A 227 -17.82 -2.66 11.18
C PRO A 227 -17.79 -1.56 10.12
N LEU A 228 -17.93 -1.95 8.86
CA LEU A 228 -17.86 -1.05 7.71
C LEU A 228 -19.04 -1.32 6.77
N HIS A 229 -19.71 -0.28 6.30
CA HIS A 229 -20.61 -0.36 5.16
C HIS A 229 -20.68 0.96 4.38
N PHE A 230 -21.06 0.84 3.11
CA PHE A 230 -21.17 1.96 2.16
C PHE A 230 -22.63 2.20 1.69
N ASN A 231 -23.63 1.67 2.42
CA ASN A 231 -25.00 1.52 1.92
C ASN A 231 -25.80 2.81 1.78
N ASP A 232 -25.43 3.86 2.49
CA ASP A 232 -26.11 5.14 2.53
C ASP A 232 -25.10 6.29 2.45
N ALA A 233 -25.63 7.53 2.36
CA ALA A 233 -24.78 8.71 2.23
C ALA A 233 -23.82 8.88 3.41
N GLU A 234 -24.24 8.49 4.62
CA GLU A 234 -23.42 8.57 5.81
C GLU A 234 -22.44 7.40 5.91
N GLY A 235 -22.88 6.19 5.52
CA GLY A 235 -22.10 4.95 5.69
C GLY A 235 -21.74 4.70 7.16
N LEU A 236 -21.18 3.55 7.46
CA LEU A 236 -20.67 3.26 8.80
C LEU A 236 -19.14 3.19 8.76
N ASN A 237 -18.48 4.01 9.56
CA ASN A 237 -17.02 4.09 9.69
C ASN A 237 -16.25 4.40 8.37
N LYS A 238 -16.90 5.00 7.36
CA LYS A 238 -16.23 5.44 6.12
C LYS A 238 -15.12 6.46 6.41
N ASP A 239 -15.41 7.45 7.27
CA ASP A 239 -14.40 8.44 7.66
C ASP A 239 -13.21 7.80 8.38
N LEU A 240 -13.45 6.77 9.18
CA LEU A 240 -12.37 6.03 9.84
C LEU A 240 -11.53 5.23 8.83
N LEU A 241 -12.15 4.69 7.78
CA LEU A 241 -11.44 4.08 6.65
C LEU A 241 -10.59 5.12 5.91
N VAL A 242 -11.13 6.30 5.61
CA VAL A 242 -10.40 7.43 5.01
C VAL A 242 -9.21 7.82 5.85
N GLN A 243 -9.40 8.05 7.16
CA GLN A 243 -8.31 8.41 8.07
C GLN A 243 -7.24 7.31 8.14
N SER A 244 -7.64 6.04 8.12
CA SER A 244 -6.73 4.90 8.13
C SER A 244 -5.94 4.77 6.83
N ALA A 245 -6.58 4.99 5.68
CA ALA A 245 -5.92 5.01 4.37
C ALA A 245 -4.92 6.17 4.27
N MET A 246 -5.28 7.37 4.78
CA MET A 246 -4.36 8.50 4.82
C MET A 246 -3.19 8.26 5.79
N ALA A 247 -3.43 7.61 6.93
CA ALA A 247 -2.42 7.34 7.93
C ALA A 247 -1.41 6.31 7.44
N THR A 248 -1.88 5.21 6.82
CA THR A 248 -0.97 4.20 6.25
C THR A 248 -0.11 4.78 5.12
N GLY A 249 -0.62 5.76 4.34
CA GLY A 249 0.15 6.45 3.30
C GLY A 249 0.98 7.63 3.81
N GLY A 250 0.98 7.92 5.10
CA GLY A 250 1.70 9.03 5.71
C GLY A 250 3.20 8.76 5.88
N PHE A 251 3.97 8.78 4.78
CA PHE A 251 5.42 8.54 4.81
C PHE A 251 6.12 9.43 5.83
N PRO A 252 6.88 8.87 6.79
CA PRO A 252 7.46 9.63 7.90
C PRO A 252 8.29 10.82 7.44
N ILE A 253 8.09 11.96 8.10
CA ILE A 253 8.76 13.23 7.81
C ILE A 253 8.28 13.86 6.49
N GLY A 254 8.16 13.07 5.42
CA GLY A 254 7.76 13.55 4.09
C GLY A 254 6.32 14.00 4.03
N LEU A 255 5.40 13.22 4.61
CA LEU A 255 3.96 13.46 4.61
C LEU A 255 3.42 13.54 6.04
N GLU A 256 2.28 14.22 6.20
CA GLU A 256 1.69 14.52 7.51
C GLU A 256 1.22 13.27 8.26
N PRO A 257 1.60 13.10 9.54
CA PRO A 257 1.05 12.05 10.39
C PRO A 257 -0.44 12.29 10.66
N ARG A 258 -1.20 11.21 10.87
CA ARG A 258 -2.65 11.30 11.07
C ARG A 258 -3.08 10.82 12.45
N ILE A 259 -4.03 11.54 13.04
CA ILE A 259 -4.69 11.13 14.27
C ILE A 259 -5.86 10.24 13.89
N ILE A 260 -5.85 9.00 14.38
CA ILE A 260 -6.96 8.08 14.27
C ILE A 260 -7.68 7.99 15.61
N LYS A 261 -8.99 8.21 15.59
CA LYS A 261 -9.89 8.07 16.73
C LYS A 261 -10.77 6.85 16.52
N ARG A 262 -10.65 5.87 17.39
CA ARG A 262 -11.48 4.65 17.36
C ARG A 262 -11.82 4.20 18.77
N LEU A 263 -12.88 3.42 18.91
CA LEU A 263 -13.23 2.87 20.21
C LEU A 263 -12.13 1.91 20.72
N GLY A 264 -11.85 1.97 22.00
CA GLY A 264 -10.84 1.13 22.64
C GLY A 264 -11.05 -0.37 22.41
N LYS A 265 -12.31 -0.81 22.19
CA LYS A 265 -12.64 -2.22 21.88
C LYS A 265 -11.92 -2.71 20.62
N TYR A 266 -11.76 -1.86 19.58
CA TYR A 266 -11.08 -2.23 18.33
C TYR A 266 -9.56 -2.43 18.46
N ILE A 267 -9.00 -2.05 19.61
CA ILE A 267 -7.62 -2.33 19.98
C ILE A 267 -7.56 -3.50 20.94
N LYS A 268 -8.37 -3.45 21.99
CA LYS A 268 -8.32 -4.39 23.10
C LYS A 268 -8.79 -5.80 22.72
N GLU A 269 -9.83 -5.88 21.90
CA GLU A 269 -10.43 -7.14 21.47
C GLU A 269 -9.84 -7.67 20.15
N ASN A 270 -9.06 -6.86 19.43
CA ASN A 270 -8.40 -7.29 18.21
C ASN A 270 -7.23 -8.23 18.54
N LYS A 271 -7.39 -9.51 18.21
CA LYS A 271 -6.40 -10.54 18.55
C LYS A 271 -5.05 -10.38 17.86
N TYR A 272 -5.02 -9.76 16.70
CA TYR A 272 -3.77 -9.49 15.96
C TYR A 272 -2.98 -8.32 16.54
N LEU A 273 -3.64 -7.43 17.28
CA LEU A 273 -3.02 -6.42 18.12
C LEU A 273 -2.75 -6.92 19.54
N ASN A 274 -3.57 -7.84 20.00
CA ASN A 274 -3.42 -8.45 21.31
C ASN A 274 -2.51 -9.67 21.18
N LEU A 275 -1.28 -9.60 21.70
CA LEU A 275 -0.27 -10.68 21.64
C LEU A 275 -0.67 -11.92 22.48
N GLY A 276 -1.81 -12.54 22.15
CA GLY A 276 -2.33 -13.77 22.76
C GLY A 276 -2.57 -13.67 24.28
N ASN A 277 -3.67 -14.20 24.78
CA ASN A 277 -4.07 -14.37 26.20
C ASN A 277 -3.49 -13.42 27.26
N ARG A 278 -3.26 -12.16 26.88
CA ARG A 278 -2.65 -11.17 27.77
C ARG A 278 -3.71 -10.22 28.29
N PRO A 279 -3.97 -10.27 29.61
CA PRO A 279 -5.08 -9.54 30.21
C PRO A 279 -4.89 -8.02 30.25
N ASP A 280 -3.78 -7.44 29.78
CA ASP A 280 -3.28 -6.24 30.40
C ASP A 280 -3.14 -5.00 29.50
N LEU A 281 -4.04 -4.84 28.55
CA LEU A 281 -4.37 -3.50 28.03
C LEU A 281 -5.33 -2.79 29.02
N HIS A 282 -5.01 -2.85 30.35
CA HIS A 282 -5.82 -2.22 31.38
C HIS A 282 -6.04 -0.73 31.19
N THR A 283 -5.13 -0.09 30.49
CA THR A 283 -5.17 1.35 30.19
C THR A 283 -6.11 1.71 29.03
N VAL A 284 -6.63 0.72 28.30
CA VAL A 284 -7.57 0.92 27.20
C VAL A 284 -8.96 0.53 27.62
N ASN A 285 -9.83 1.52 27.81
CA ASN A 285 -11.25 1.26 28.08
C ASN A 285 -11.97 0.95 26.75
N PRO A 286 -12.69 -0.18 26.61
CA PRO A 286 -13.35 -0.57 25.37
C PRO A 286 -14.37 0.43 24.85
N ILE A 287 -15.03 1.18 25.74
CA ILE A 287 -16.13 2.10 25.39
C ILE A 287 -15.66 3.53 25.11
N ASP A 288 -14.43 3.87 25.50
CA ASP A 288 -13.89 5.21 25.31
C ASP A 288 -13.20 5.33 23.95
N GLU A 289 -13.14 6.53 23.42
CA GLU A 289 -12.30 6.84 22.26
C GLU A 289 -10.83 6.69 22.63
N PHE A 290 -10.12 5.94 21.84
CA PHE A 290 -8.68 5.81 21.91
C PHE A 290 -8.04 6.49 20.70
N MET A 291 -7.27 7.55 20.96
CA MET A 291 -6.60 8.32 19.93
C MET A 291 -5.16 7.83 19.75
N THR A 292 -4.78 7.59 18.51
CA THR A 292 -3.43 7.24 18.10
C THR A 292 -2.90 8.23 17.09
N LEU A 293 -1.61 8.56 17.18
CA LEU A 293 -0.90 9.34 16.16
C LEU A 293 -0.14 8.36 15.28
N ASN A 294 -0.48 8.32 13.99
CA ASN A 294 -0.01 7.29 13.10
C ASN A 294 0.74 7.87 11.90
N VAL A 295 1.75 7.15 11.47
CA VAL A 295 2.46 7.31 10.22
C VAL A 295 2.40 6.00 9.43
N ASP A 296 3.02 5.98 8.27
CA ASP A 296 3.08 4.87 7.33
C ASP A 296 3.32 3.53 8.02
N GLY A 297 2.45 2.58 7.72
CA GLY A 297 2.53 1.21 8.23
C GLY A 297 3.80 0.49 7.79
N GLY A 298 4.29 0.83 6.60
CA GLY A 298 5.54 0.31 6.06
C GLY A 298 6.78 0.61 6.89
N THR A 299 6.68 1.54 7.85
CA THR A 299 7.75 1.81 8.81
C THR A 299 7.99 0.64 9.79
N ILE A 300 7.00 -0.23 10.03
CA ILE A 300 7.11 -1.40 10.93
C ILE A 300 6.76 -2.70 10.22
N ASN A 301 5.77 -2.69 9.34
CA ASN A 301 5.36 -3.86 8.57
C ASN A 301 4.94 -3.40 7.17
N ASN A 302 5.89 -3.47 6.23
CA ASN A 302 5.66 -3.05 4.85
C ASN A 302 4.91 -4.09 4.02
N ASP A 303 5.01 -5.36 4.39
CA ASP A 303 4.49 -6.48 3.64
C ASP A 303 3.65 -7.37 4.56
N PRO A 304 2.34 -7.06 4.75
CA PRO A 304 1.51 -7.78 5.72
C PRO A 304 1.06 -9.18 5.24
N PHE A 305 1.88 -9.86 4.48
CA PHE A 305 1.60 -11.18 3.90
C PHE A 305 1.34 -12.25 4.95
N GLU A 306 2.23 -12.38 5.95
CA GLU A 306 2.07 -13.37 7.03
C GLU A 306 0.76 -13.16 7.80
N LEU A 307 0.43 -11.90 8.08
CA LEU A 307 -0.80 -11.54 8.79
C LEU A 307 -2.04 -11.87 7.95
N THR A 308 -1.99 -11.61 6.64
CA THR A 308 -3.07 -11.96 5.70
C THR A 308 -3.28 -13.47 5.65
N GLN A 309 -2.19 -14.23 5.62
CA GLN A 309 -2.25 -15.69 5.65
C GLN A 309 -2.85 -16.20 6.97
N GLU A 310 -2.38 -15.69 8.11
CA GLU A 310 -2.90 -16.06 9.42
C GLU A 310 -4.42 -15.81 9.53
N MET A 311 -4.88 -14.65 9.05
CA MET A 311 -6.31 -14.31 9.03
C MET A 311 -7.11 -15.25 8.12
N LEU A 312 -6.57 -15.57 6.94
CA LEU A 312 -7.23 -16.46 5.98
C LEU A 312 -7.28 -17.90 6.50
N ASP A 313 -6.18 -18.41 7.05
CA ASP A 313 -6.11 -19.75 7.65
C ASP A 313 -7.11 -19.90 8.79
N GLU A 314 -7.24 -18.89 9.63
CA GLU A 314 -8.22 -18.88 10.69
C GLU A 314 -9.66 -18.90 10.15
N ARG A 315 -9.96 -18.07 9.16
CA ARG A 315 -11.27 -18.04 8.50
C ARG A 315 -11.62 -19.42 7.92
N MET A 316 -10.62 -20.14 7.42
CA MET A 316 -10.75 -21.49 6.89
C MET A 316 -10.68 -22.59 7.95
N ASN A 317 -10.49 -22.25 9.23
CA ASN A 317 -10.23 -23.19 10.33
C ASN A 317 -9.04 -24.15 10.04
N VAL A 318 -8.03 -23.66 9.33
CA VAL A 318 -6.80 -24.41 9.03
C VAL A 318 -5.78 -24.12 10.12
N SER A 319 -5.41 -25.12 10.89
CA SER A 319 -4.32 -24.99 11.86
C SER A 319 -2.99 -25.37 11.21
N LEU A 320 -2.21 -24.38 10.85
CA LEU A 320 -0.84 -24.55 10.34
C LEU A 320 0.18 -24.58 11.49
N SER A 321 0.07 -25.53 12.40
CA SER A 321 1.13 -25.77 13.37
C SER A 321 2.37 -26.36 12.65
N GLY A 322 3.48 -25.60 12.65
CA GLY A 322 4.80 -26.12 12.25
C GLY A 322 5.24 -25.89 10.81
N GLY A 323 4.73 -24.87 10.10
CA GLY A 323 5.24 -24.52 8.76
C GLY A 323 4.96 -25.58 7.69
N ARG A 324 3.85 -26.29 7.80
CA ARG A 324 3.45 -27.33 6.82
C ARG A 324 3.19 -26.68 5.46
N LYS A 325 3.89 -27.13 4.45
CA LYS A 325 3.61 -26.81 3.05
C LYS A 325 2.32 -27.52 2.61
N ILE A 326 1.40 -26.78 2.01
CA ILE A 326 0.14 -27.31 1.49
C ILE A 326 0.36 -27.75 0.05
N LYS A 327 0.06 -29.01 -0.23
CA LYS A 327 0.20 -29.59 -1.57
C LYS A 327 -0.85 -29.03 -2.53
N ALA A 328 -0.55 -29.10 -3.83
CA ALA A 328 -1.47 -28.71 -4.90
C ALA A 328 -2.82 -29.46 -4.84
N SER A 329 -2.87 -30.67 -4.31
CA SER A 329 -4.10 -31.47 -4.14
C SER A 329 -4.96 -31.05 -2.96
N GLU A 330 -4.45 -30.24 -2.04
CA GLU A 330 -5.08 -30.01 -0.74
C GLU A 330 -5.51 -28.56 -0.52
N PHE A 331 -4.99 -27.58 -1.29
CA PHE A 331 -5.28 -26.17 -1.04
C PHE A 331 -6.73 -25.80 -1.34
N GLU A 332 -7.28 -24.94 -0.50
CA GLU A 332 -8.61 -24.35 -0.60
C GLU A 332 -8.55 -22.83 -0.44
N SER A 333 -7.39 -22.34 0.01
CA SER A 333 -7.13 -20.93 0.20
C SER A 333 -5.74 -20.59 -0.34
N VAL A 334 -5.61 -19.37 -0.85
CA VAL A 334 -4.37 -18.85 -1.40
C VAL A 334 -4.20 -17.38 -1.02
N VAL A 335 -2.95 -16.96 -0.83
CA VAL A 335 -2.62 -15.55 -0.63
C VAL A 335 -1.85 -15.05 -1.84
N LEU A 336 -2.32 -13.96 -2.42
CA LEU A 336 -1.66 -13.24 -3.49
C LEU A 336 -1.01 -11.99 -2.92
N MET A 337 0.30 -11.90 -3.07
CA MET A 337 1.06 -10.70 -2.76
C MET A 337 1.33 -9.88 -4.01
N ILE A 338 1.20 -8.57 -3.91
CA ILE A 338 1.59 -7.61 -4.94
C ILE A 338 2.71 -6.74 -4.34
N ASP A 339 3.92 -6.89 -4.89
CA ASP A 339 5.10 -6.13 -4.44
C ASP A 339 5.74 -5.36 -5.60
N PRO A 340 5.57 -4.03 -5.65
CA PRO A 340 6.21 -3.18 -6.66
C PRO A 340 7.72 -3.06 -6.51
N PHE A 341 8.28 -3.35 -5.34
CA PHE A 341 9.71 -3.22 -5.06
C PHE A 341 10.31 -4.54 -4.57
N PRO A 342 10.49 -5.53 -5.46
CA PRO A 342 11.20 -6.73 -5.08
C PRO A 342 12.61 -6.36 -4.59
N ASN A 343 13.06 -7.01 -3.52
CA ASN A 343 14.37 -6.73 -2.94
C ASN A 343 15.48 -7.07 -3.95
N HIS A 344 16.16 -6.05 -4.45
CA HIS A 344 17.41 -6.19 -5.18
C HIS A 344 18.56 -5.89 -4.23
N SER A 345 19.46 -6.84 -4.07
CA SER A 345 20.74 -6.58 -3.42
C SER A 345 21.75 -6.27 -4.50
N ASP A 346 21.99 -4.99 -4.76
CA ASP A 346 23.27 -4.60 -5.34
C ASP A 346 24.35 -5.12 -4.41
N LEU A 347 25.38 -5.79 -4.95
CA LEU A 347 26.56 -6.14 -4.16
C LEU A 347 27.08 -4.83 -3.53
N PRO A 348 27.26 -4.78 -2.22
CA PRO A 348 27.68 -3.53 -1.58
C PRO A 348 29.03 -3.09 -2.16
N ASP A 349 29.14 -1.79 -2.45
CA ASP A 349 30.42 -1.17 -2.82
C ASP A 349 31.45 -1.51 -1.72
N THR A 350 32.55 -2.15 -2.12
CA THR A 350 33.62 -2.56 -1.20
C THR A 350 34.44 -1.37 -0.70
N ASN A 351 34.25 -0.17 -1.25
CA ASN A 351 34.92 1.04 -0.80
C ASN A 351 34.24 1.68 0.40
N TYR A 352 34.51 1.14 1.59
CA TYR A 352 33.91 1.61 2.86
C TYR A 352 34.42 2.98 3.35
N ARG A 353 35.42 3.60 2.74
CA ARG A 353 35.98 4.89 3.22
C ARG A 353 34.96 6.03 3.24
N PRO A 354 34.21 6.31 2.14
CA PRO A 354 33.16 7.32 2.16
C PRO A 354 32.00 6.93 3.11
N LEU A 355 31.71 5.63 3.25
CA LEU A 355 30.58 5.10 4.01
C LEU A 355 30.76 5.26 5.53
N ARG A 356 31.98 5.48 6.02
CA ARG A 356 32.27 5.72 7.45
C ARG A 356 31.92 7.14 7.91
N ALA A 357 31.61 8.06 7.02
CA ALA A 357 31.22 9.41 7.41
C ALA A 357 29.85 9.39 8.13
N PHE A 358 29.74 10.07 9.26
CA PHE A 358 28.57 10.07 10.14
C PHE A 358 27.24 10.32 9.41
N LYS A 359 27.25 11.22 8.43
CA LYS A 359 26.07 11.50 7.58
C LYS A 359 25.58 10.30 6.78
N PHE A 360 26.49 9.41 6.35
CA PHE A 360 26.13 8.19 5.62
C PHE A 360 25.70 7.07 6.58
N ILE A 361 26.28 6.99 7.77
CA ILE A 361 25.92 5.97 8.76
C ILE A 361 24.45 6.08 9.14
N ILE A 362 23.92 7.28 9.39
CA ILE A 362 22.50 7.50 9.73
C ILE A 362 21.61 7.04 8.58
N SER A 363 21.93 7.44 7.35
CA SER A 363 21.17 7.04 6.15
C SER A 363 21.18 5.52 5.97
N GLN A 364 22.33 4.87 6.15
CA GLN A 364 22.46 3.42 6.02
C GLN A 364 21.73 2.64 7.11
N ILE A 365 21.78 3.14 8.37
CA ILE A 365 20.99 2.53 9.46
C ILE A 365 19.50 2.57 9.12
N LEU A 366 19.00 3.72 8.66
CA LEU A 366 17.58 3.85 8.27
C LEU A 366 17.23 2.92 7.11
N SER A 367 18.09 2.86 6.08
CA SER A 367 17.90 1.93 4.95
C SER A 367 17.92 0.46 5.38
N ALA A 368 18.86 0.08 6.26
CA ALA A 368 18.95 -1.27 6.80
C ALA A 368 17.70 -1.62 7.63
N MET A 369 17.26 -0.71 8.51
CA MET A 369 16.03 -0.90 9.28
C MET A 369 14.81 -1.09 8.37
N LEU A 370 14.66 -0.26 7.34
CA LEU A 370 13.57 -0.38 6.37
C LEU A 370 13.68 -1.68 5.55
N GLY A 371 14.89 -2.13 5.23
CA GLY A 371 15.13 -3.41 4.54
C GLY A 371 14.70 -4.61 5.38
N GLU A 372 15.03 -4.63 6.68
CA GLU A 372 14.66 -5.71 7.60
C GLU A 372 13.15 -5.78 7.91
N LEU A 373 12.42 -4.68 7.68
CA LEU A 373 10.97 -4.59 7.89
C LEU A 373 10.15 -5.10 6.70
N ARG A 374 10.82 -5.48 5.60
CA ARG A 374 10.19 -6.13 4.44
C ARG A 374 10.01 -7.63 4.69
N MET A 375 9.39 -8.30 3.72
CA MET A 375 9.08 -9.72 3.80
C MET A 375 10.32 -10.54 4.20
N LYS A 376 10.17 -11.39 5.19
CA LYS A 376 11.25 -12.26 5.66
C LYS A 376 11.65 -13.25 4.57
N GLU A 377 12.97 -13.50 4.46
CA GLU A 377 13.55 -14.42 3.48
C GLU A 377 12.89 -15.82 3.51
N GLU A 378 12.46 -16.28 4.68
CA GLU A 378 11.78 -17.58 4.85
C GLU A 378 10.43 -17.62 4.14
N VAL A 379 9.67 -16.51 4.16
CA VAL A 379 8.39 -16.38 3.47
C VAL A 379 8.59 -16.36 1.96
N LEU A 380 9.58 -15.60 1.49
CA LEU A 380 9.97 -15.59 0.08
C LEU A 380 10.38 -16.98 -0.39
N LYS A 381 11.24 -17.65 0.35
CA LYS A 381 11.66 -19.03 0.02
C LYS A 381 10.47 -19.99 -0.02
N SER A 382 9.50 -19.84 0.86
CA SER A 382 8.30 -20.68 0.85
C SER A 382 7.37 -20.37 -0.34
N ALA A 383 7.28 -19.12 -0.78
CA ALA A 383 6.50 -18.72 -1.95
C ALA A 383 7.16 -19.15 -3.28
N TYR A 384 8.48 -19.20 -3.34
CA TYR A 384 9.24 -19.66 -4.50
C TYR A 384 9.55 -21.18 -4.48
N GLY A 385 9.31 -21.85 -3.37
CA GLY A 385 9.49 -23.30 -3.30
C GLY A 385 8.39 -24.02 -4.07
N ASN A 386 8.77 -24.87 -5.03
CA ASN A 386 7.87 -25.63 -5.93
C ASN A 386 6.86 -26.57 -5.22
N GLU A 387 6.64 -26.42 -3.92
CA GLU A 387 5.84 -27.34 -3.12
C GLU A 387 4.72 -26.68 -2.32
N ASP A 388 4.64 -25.32 -2.26
CA ASP A 388 3.57 -24.60 -1.57
C ASP A 388 2.71 -23.84 -2.59
N TYR A 389 1.52 -24.35 -2.83
CA TYR A 389 0.56 -23.81 -3.80
C TYR A 389 -0.44 -22.81 -3.18
N THR A 390 -0.15 -22.34 -1.96
CA THR A 390 -1.01 -21.35 -1.28
C THR A 390 -0.48 -19.92 -1.37
N LYS A 391 0.70 -19.72 -1.93
CA LYS A 391 1.40 -18.44 -1.94
C LYS A 391 1.76 -18.03 -3.35
N PHE A 392 1.30 -16.85 -3.72
CA PHE A 392 1.54 -16.26 -5.03
C PHE A 392 2.09 -14.84 -4.90
N LEU A 393 2.93 -14.44 -5.87
CA LEU A 393 3.59 -13.14 -5.87
C LEU A 393 3.55 -12.52 -7.26
N ILE A 394 3.10 -11.27 -7.35
CA ILE A 394 3.22 -10.43 -8.54
C ILE A 394 4.26 -9.35 -8.28
N ILE A 395 5.28 -9.33 -9.13
CA ILE A 395 6.36 -8.33 -9.11
C ILE A 395 6.48 -7.67 -10.50
N PRO A 396 7.05 -6.47 -10.60
CA PRO A 396 7.30 -5.84 -11.87
C PRO A 396 8.24 -6.65 -12.74
N SER A 397 7.86 -6.81 -14.01
CA SER A 397 8.70 -7.41 -15.04
C SER A 397 8.44 -6.72 -16.38
N ARG A 398 9.50 -6.45 -17.14
CA ARG A 398 9.43 -5.81 -18.44
C ARG A 398 10.39 -6.50 -19.41
N SER A 399 9.90 -6.84 -20.61
CA SER A 399 10.76 -7.38 -21.68
C SER A 399 11.70 -6.31 -22.21
N GLY A 400 12.92 -6.69 -22.54
CA GLY A 400 13.92 -5.76 -23.05
C GLY A 400 14.53 -4.81 -22.01
N ALA A 401 14.16 -4.92 -20.73
CA ALA A 401 14.87 -4.24 -19.68
C ALA A 401 16.33 -4.76 -19.64
N ASN A 402 17.28 -3.85 -19.59
CA ASN A 402 18.66 -4.23 -19.38
C ASN A 402 18.79 -4.87 -18.00
N LYS A 403 19.20 -6.14 -17.94
CA LYS A 403 19.37 -6.87 -16.69
C LYS A 403 20.37 -6.20 -15.74
N GLU A 404 21.25 -5.36 -16.27
CA GLU A 404 22.24 -4.62 -15.49
C GLU A 404 21.65 -3.38 -14.80
N THR A 405 20.55 -2.81 -15.31
CA THR A 405 19.92 -1.61 -14.72
C THR A 405 18.69 -1.92 -13.89
N GLU A 406 18.10 -3.11 -14.04
CA GLU A 406 16.97 -3.70 -13.27
C GLU A 406 15.78 -2.76 -12.93
N ASN A 407 15.67 -1.62 -13.60
CA ASN A 407 14.60 -0.66 -13.35
C ASN A 407 13.38 -0.99 -14.20
N TYR A 408 12.46 -1.74 -13.62
CA TYR A 408 11.22 -2.14 -14.30
C TYR A 408 10.14 -1.06 -14.22
N ILE A 409 10.09 -0.29 -13.12
CA ILE A 409 9.09 0.72 -12.84
C ILE A 409 9.69 2.12 -12.80
N ALA A 410 9.00 3.08 -13.43
CA ALA A 410 9.45 4.47 -13.49
C ALA A 410 9.27 5.21 -12.16
N CYS A 411 8.18 4.89 -11.43
CA CYS A 411 7.95 5.44 -10.09
C CYS A 411 8.97 4.98 -9.05
N GLY A 412 9.76 3.93 -9.34
CA GLY A 412 10.77 3.38 -8.43
C GLY A 412 11.94 4.29 -8.12
N SER A 413 12.22 5.28 -8.98
CA SER A 413 13.25 6.27 -8.73
C SER A 413 13.02 7.02 -7.42
N LEU A 414 14.09 7.50 -6.80
CA LEU A 414 14.08 8.17 -5.49
C LEU A 414 13.39 7.32 -4.38
N GLY A 415 13.56 6.00 -4.44
CA GLY A 415 12.95 5.10 -3.46
C GLY A 415 11.43 5.07 -3.47
N GLY A 416 10.82 5.35 -4.62
CA GLY A 416 9.37 5.34 -4.81
C GLY A 416 8.73 6.73 -4.97
N PHE A 417 9.48 7.82 -4.84
CA PHE A 417 8.96 9.18 -5.03
C PHE A 417 8.90 9.64 -6.50
N GLY A 418 9.53 8.91 -7.42
CA GLY A 418 9.66 9.30 -8.82
C GLY A 418 8.34 9.66 -9.50
N GLY A 419 7.26 8.94 -9.19
CA GLY A 419 5.96 9.18 -9.78
C GLY A 419 5.32 10.53 -9.44
N PHE A 420 5.76 11.21 -8.37
CA PHE A 420 5.25 12.55 -8.08
C PHE A 420 5.84 13.62 -9.00
N PHE A 421 6.95 13.34 -9.66
CA PHE A 421 7.58 14.26 -10.61
C PHE A 421 6.94 14.21 -12.00
N ASN A 422 6.34 13.08 -12.38
CA ASN A 422 5.78 12.95 -13.73
C ASN A 422 4.58 12.00 -13.76
N LYS A 423 3.46 12.47 -14.32
CA LYS A 423 2.25 11.67 -14.55
C LYS A 423 2.51 10.48 -15.48
N ASP A 424 3.39 10.64 -16.49
CA ASP A 424 3.70 9.56 -17.41
C ASP A 424 4.43 8.38 -16.72
N PHE A 425 5.14 8.62 -15.61
CA PHE A 425 5.71 7.55 -14.78
C PHE A 425 4.60 6.71 -14.17
N ARG A 426 3.58 7.36 -13.63
CA ARG A 426 2.42 6.69 -13.02
C ARG A 426 1.58 5.95 -14.06
N LYS A 427 1.38 6.55 -15.26
CA LYS A 427 0.69 5.89 -16.39
C LYS A 427 1.40 4.62 -16.82
N HIS A 428 2.73 4.72 -17.02
CA HIS A 428 3.55 3.58 -17.40
C HIS A 428 3.40 2.45 -16.38
N ASP A 429 3.57 2.75 -15.11
CA ASP A 429 3.57 1.73 -14.07
C ASP A 429 2.18 1.11 -13.86
N PHE A 430 1.11 1.89 -14.01
CA PHE A 430 -0.25 1.36 -14.00
C PHE A 430 -0.47 0.35 -15.15
N LEU A 431 -0.10 0.69 -16.37
CA LEU A 431 -0.22 -0.20 -17.54
C LEU A 431 0.69 -1.43 -17.39
N LEU A 432 1.90 -1.25 -16.86
CA LEU A 432 2.80 -2.37 -16.57
C LEU A 432 2.18 -3.31 -15.51
N GLY A 433 1.54 -2.77 -14.48
CA GLY A 433 0.82 -3.55 -13.49
C GLY A 433 -0.29 -4.40 -14.09
N ARG A 434 -1.10 -3.82 -14.97
CA ARG A 434 -2.13 -4.54 -15.73
C ARG A 434 -1.53 -5.69 -16.55
N ARG A 435 -0.46 -5.40 -17.29
CA ARG A 435 0.24 -6.40 -18.11
C ARG A 435 0.83 -7.53 -17.26
N ASN A 436 1.49 -7.18 -16.15
CA ASN A 436 2.09 -8.19 -15.28
C ASN A 436 1.03 -9.07 -14.61
N CYS A 437 -0.12 -8.52 -14.24
CA CYS A 437 -1.25 -9.30 -13.74
C CYS A 437 -1.75 -10.29 -14.82
N GLN A 438 -1.92 -9.85 -16.07
CA GLN A 438 -2.31 -10.72 -17.15
C GLN A 438 -1.33 -11.91 -17.34
N GLN A 439 -0.03 -11.60 -17.40
CA GLN A 439 1.00 -12.63 -17.55
C GLN A 439 1.02 -13.60 -16.36
N PHE A 440 0.78 -13.06 -15.17
CA PHE A 440 0.68 -13.86 -13.94
C PHE A 440 -0.50 -14.82 -13.98
N LEU A 441 -1.70 -14.36 -14.37
CA LEU A 441 -2.90 -15.20 -14.49
C LEU A 441 -2.69 -16.33 -15.50
N LYS A 442 -2.04 -16.04 -16.62
CA LYS A 442 -1.78 -17.01 -17.68
C LYS A 442 -0.72 -18.05 -17.34
N LYS A 443 0.34 -17.67 -16.62
CA LYS A 443 1.55 -18.50 -16.47
C LYS A 443 1.78 -19.03 -15.06
N HIS A 444 1.24 -18.37 -14.05
CA HIS A 444 1.62 -18.64 -12.65
C HIS A 444 0.43 -18.95 -11.75
N PHE A 445 -0.72 -18.31 -11.97
CA PHE A 445 -1.90 -18.52 -11.12
C PHE A 445 -2.66 -19.77 -11.53
N SER A 446 -2.02 -20.91 -11.36
CA SER A 446 -2.48 -22.20 -11.86
C SER A 446 -2.00 -23.34 -10.95
N ALA A 447 -2.63 -24.49 -11.08
CA ALA A 447 -2.20 -25.70 -10.38
C ALA A 447 -2.07 -26.89 -11.36
N PRO A 448 -1.15 -27.85 -11.07
CA PRO A 448 -0.94 -29.01 -11.91
C PRO A 448 -2.20 -29.88 -12.05
N VAL A 449 -2.49 -30.32 -13.25
CA VAL A 449 -3.65 -31.20 -13.52
C VAL A 449 -3.55 -32.51 -12.76
N ASP A 450 -2.37 -33.12 -12.77
CA ASP A 450 -2.07 -34.40 -12.11
C ASP A 450 -2.11 -34.33 -10.57
N ALA A 451 -2.16 -33.13 -9.99
CA ALA A 451 -2.40 -32.95 -8.55
C ALA A 451 -3.81 -33.33 -8.13
N ASN A 452 -4.76 -33.35 -9.07
CA ASN A 452 -6.17 -33.70 -8.83
C ASN A 452 -6.80 -32.88 -7.68
N ASN A 453 -6.57 -31.56 -7.67
CA ASN A 453 -7.24 -30.69 -6.69
C ASN A 453 -8.77 -30.79 -6.87
N PRO A 454 -9.54 -31.13 -5.81
CA PRO A 454 -10.97 -31.38 -5.93
C PRO A 454 -11.79 -30.20 -6.45
N ILE A 455 -11.35 -28.96 -6.17
CA ILE A 455 -12.04 -27.74 -6.60
C ILE A 455 -11.84 -27.54 -8.09
N LEU A 456 -10.61 -27.70 -8.59
CA LEU A 456 -10.29 -27.55 -10.01
C LEU A 456 -10.85 -28.72 -10.83
N ALA A 457 -10.76 -29.96 -10.34
CA ALA A 457 -11.37 -31.12 -10.97
C ALA A 457 -12.89 -30.93 -11.17
N TYR A 458 -13.58 -30.42 -10.16
CA TYR A 458 -14.99 -30.04 -10.28
C TYR A 458 -15.20 -28.87 -11.27
N GLY A 459 -14.33 -27.85 -11.16
CA GLY A 459 -14.44 -26.62 -11.95
C GLY A 459 -14.32 -26.84 -13.43
N TYR A 460 -13.39 -27.69 -13.84
CA TYR A 460 -13.04 -27.95 -15.24
C TYR A 460 -13.56 -29.27 -15.81
N GLU A 461 -14.44 -29.97 -15.07
CA GLU A 461 -14.97 -31.27 -15.48
C GLU A 461 -15.48 -31.30 -16.94
N GLY A 462 -14.81 -32.05 -17.79
CA GLY A 462 -15.15 -32.24 -19.20
C GLY A 462 -14.76 -31.10 -20.15
N ILE A 463 -14.04 -30.07 -19.64
CA ILE A 463 -13.58 -28.91 -20.43
C ILE A 463 -12.10 -28.62 -20.25
N GLU A 464 -11.36 -29.47 -19.57
CA GLU A 464 -9.96 -29.28 -19.18
C GLU A 464 -9.07 -28.93 -20.36
N ASP A 465 -9.25 -29.62 -21.49
CA ASP A 465 -8.41 -29.48 -22.69
C ASP A 465 -8.45 -28.08 -23.31
N GLN A 466 -9.52 -27.31 -23.06
CA GLN A 466 -9.66 -25.95 -23.56
C GLN A 466 -8.81 -24.94 -22.73
N TYR A 467 -8.51 -25.28 -21.49
CA TYR A 467 -7.88 -24.35 -20.51
C TYR A 467 -6.47 -24.75 -20.10
N LYS A 468 -6.05 -25.96 -20.42
CA LYS A 468 -4.70 -26.46 -20.09
C LYS A 468 -3.61 -25.55 -20.64
N VAL A 469 -2.65 -25.24 -19.80
CA VAL A 469 -1.43 -24.51 -20.17
C VAL A 469 -0.25 -25.44 -19.92
N TRP A 470 0.54 -25.66 -20.96
CA TRP A 470 1.75 -26.49 -20.88
C TRP A 470 2.95 -25.66 -20.41
N VAL A 471 3.46 -25.94 -19.21
CA VAL A 471 4.62 -25.24 -18.63
C VAL A 471 5.55 -26.28 -18.03
N ASN A 472 6.85 -26.16 -18.29
CA ASN A 472 7.87 -27.04 -17.70
C ASN A 472 7.54 -28.55 -17.79
N GLN A 473 7.11 -29.00 -18.94
CA GLN A 473 6.76 -30.40 -19.23
C GLN A 473 5.57 -30.96 -18.43
N ARG A 474 4.67 -30.09 -17.98
CA ARG A 474 3.50 -30.46 -17.20
C ARG A 474 2.28 -29.60 -17.59
N ASP A 475 1.09 -30.20 -17.53
CA ASP A 475 -0.18 -29.49 -17.74
C ASP A 475 -0.66 -28.80 -16.46
N TYR A 476 -1.09 -27.56 -16.59
CA TYR A 476 -1.67 -26.75 -15.51
C TYR A 476 -3.06 -26.25 -15.87
N LEU A 477 -3.94 -26.13 -14.88
CA LEU A 477 -5.23 -25.44 -14.99
C LEU A 477 -5.17 -24.12 -14.23
N PRO A 478 -5.62 -23.00 -14.84
CA PRO A 478 -5.64 -21.71 -14.17
C PRO A 478 -6.65 -21.71 -12.99
N LEU A 479 -6.31 -21.05 -11.91
CA LEU A 479 -7.26 -20.82 -10.81
C LEU A 479 -8.32 -19.82 -11.27
N LEU A 480 -7.91 -18.75 -11.94
CA LEU A 480 -8.77 -17.73 -12.56
C LEU A 480 -8.52 -17.73 -14.08
N PRO A 481 -9.47 -18.17 -14.92
CA PRO A 481 -9.30 -18.16 -16.37
C PRO A 481 -9.36 -16.73 -16.92
N ASP A 482 -8.37 -16.35 -17.74
CA ASP A 482 -8.33 -15.05 -18.40
C ASP A 482 -9.07 -15.09 -19.73
N ILE A 483 -10.38 -14.87 -19.68
CA ILE A 483 -11.31 -14.95 -20.80
C ILE A 483 -12.11 -13.66 -20.98
N ARG A 484 -12.60 -13.43 -22.19
CA ARG A 484 -13.57 -12.37 -22.51
C ARG A 484 -14.80 -12.97 -23.16
N VAL A 485 -15.95 -12.40 -22.87
CA VAL A 485 -17.21 -12.71 -23.58
C VAL A 485 -17.32 -11.81 -24.80
N LYS A 486 -17.46 -12.43 -25.98
CA LYS A 486 -17.73 -11.74 -27.24
C LYS A 486 -19.15 -12.08 -27.69
N GLN A 487 -19.92 -11.08 -28.05
CA GLN A 487 -21.21 -11.24 -28.69
C GLN A 487 -21.06 -11.01 -30.19
N ASP A 488 -21.54 -11.92 -30.99
CA ASP A 488 -21.62 -11.74 -32.43
C ASP A 488 -22.78 -10.78 -32.76
N GLU A 489 -22.48 -9.69 -33.45
CA GLU A 489 -23.44 -8.63 -33.75
C GLU A 489 -24.57 -9.08 -34.71
N ILE A 490 -24.34 -10.10 -35.51
CA ILE A 490 -25.27 -10.57 -36.51
C ILE A 490 -26.20 -11.64 -35.95
N SER A 491 -25.63 -12.66 -35.32
CA SER A 491 -26.39 -13.79 -34.76
C SER A 491 -26.90 -13.55 -33.35
N GLY A 492 -26.33 -12.58 -32.63
CA GLY A 492 -26.58 -12.36 -31.20
C GLY A 492 -26.02 -13.45 -30.29
N SER A 493 -25.31 -14.44 -30.85
CA SER A 493 -24.72 -15.54 -30.08
C SER A 493 -23.49 -15.09 -29.27
N TYR A 494 -23.26 -15.77 -28.14
CA TYR A 494 -22.10 -15.49 -27.29
C TYR A 494 -21.02 -16.55 -27.49
N SER A 495 -19.78 -16.11 -27.44
CA SER A 495 -18.57 -16.96 -27.39
C SER A 495 -17.57 -16.44 -26.38
N ILE A 496 -16.66 -17.31 -25.91
CA ILE A 496 -15.50 -16.89 -25.16
C ILE A 496 -14.29 -16.73 -26.07
N VAL A 497 -13.47 -15.74 -25.74
CA VAL A 497 -12.16 -15.53 -26.36
C VAL A 497 -11.14 -15.49 -25.26
N PHE A 498 -10.05 -16.24 -25.41
CA PHE A 498 -8.88 -16.11 -24.56
C PHE A 498 -8.20 -14.78 -24.87
N VAL A 499 -7.84 -14.03 -23.84
CA VAL A 499 -7.23 -12.71 -24.02
C VAL A 499 -5.85 -12.88 -24.62
N GLU A 500 -5.57 -12.20 -25.72
CA GLU A 500 -4.22 -12.14 -26.28
C GLU A 500 -3.30 -11.37 -25.34
N ASP A 501 -1.99 -11.68 -25.39
CA ASP A 501 -1.01 -10.99 -24.59
C ASP A 501 -0.98 -9.50 -24.95
N PHE A 502 -0.94 -8.64 -23.95
CA PHE A 502 -0.71 -7.22 -24.21
C PHE A 502 0.61 -7.05 -24.94
N GLU A 503 0.59 -6.34 -26.05
CA GLU A 503 1.80 -6.04 -26.79
C GLU A 503 2.75 -5.21 -25.93
N GLU A 504 4.00 -5.64 -25.85
CA GLU A 504 5.05 -4.92 -25.11
C GLU A 504 5.34 -3.54 -25.69
N THR A 505 5.11 -3.37 -26.98
CA THR A 505 5.43 -2.16 -27.75
C THR A 505 4.53 -0.96 -27.41
N GLY A 506 3.42 -1.16 -26.70
CA GLY A 506 2.50 -0.09 -26.33
C GLY A 506 2.94 0.76 -25.13
N ILE A 507 3.90 0.27 -24.33
CA ILE A 507 4.34 0.96 -23.10
C ILE A 507 5.80 1.41 -23.26
N LYS A 508 6.00 2.61 -23.82
CA LYS A 508 7.33 3.23 -23.85
C LYS A 508 7.76 3.61 -22.44
N PHE A 509 9.02 3.32 -22.08
CA PHE A 509 9.59 3.79 -20.81
C PHE A 509 9.65 5.33 -20.83
N PRO A 510 9.06 6.00 -19.82
CA PRO A 510 8.90 7.44 -19.86
C PRO A 510 10.18 8.16 -19.46
N GLU A 511 10.27 9.43 -19.88
CA GLU A 511 11.41 10.30 -19.60
C GLU A 511 10.92 11.66 -19.06
N ILE A 512 11.74 12.32 -18.24
CA ILE A 512 11.51 13.66 -17.71
C ILE A 512 12.60 14.62 -18.22
N LYS A 513 12.22 15.86 -18.52
CA LYS A 513 13.15 16.87 -19.02
C LYS A 513 14.00 17.45 -17.90
N LEU A 514 15.31 17.61 -18.16
CA LEU A 514 16.22 18.26 -17.22
C LEU A 514 15.78 19.71 -16.90
N SER A 515 15.29 20.44 -17.91
CA SER A 515 14.80 21.82 -17.72
C SER A 515 13.67 21.92 -16.71
N TYR A 516 12.75 20.93 -16.67
CA TYR A 516 11.67 20.87 -15.69
C TYR A 516 12.22 20.71 -14.27
N LEU A 517 13.12 19.75 -14.02
CA LEU A 517 13.70 19.53 -12.70
C LEU A 517 14.44 20.76 -12.18
N LEU A 518 15.19 21.44 -13.05
CA LEU A 518 15.87 22.68 -12.69
C LEU A 518 14.90 23.83 -12.41
N GLY A 519 13.73 23.83 -13.04
CA GLY A 519 12.66 24.80 -12.82
C GLY A 519 12.05 24.74 -11.41
N LEU A 520 12.11 23.59 -10.72
CA LEU A 520 11.59 23.41 -9.36
C LEU A 520 12.41 24.12 -8.27
N GLN A 521 13.60 24.66 -8.60
CA GLN A 521 14.49 25.27 -7.62
C GLN A 521 13.83 26.39 -6.82
N GLY A 522 13.06 27.27 -7.47
CA GLY A 522 12.38 28.39 -6.81
C GLY A 522 11.34 27.94 -5.78
N ASP A 523 10.52 26.96 -6.14
CA ASP A 523 9.48 26.44 -5.26
C ASP A 523 10.09 25.66 -4.07
N LEU A 524 11.14 24.89 -4.31
CA LEU A 524 11.92 24.25 -3.25
C LEU A 524 12.53 25.28 -2.28
N GLU A 525 13.12 26.36 -2.78
CA GLU A 525 13.69 27.42 -1.94
C GLU A 525 12.60 28.11 -1.10
N ASN A 526 11.43 28.36 -1.67
CA ASN A 526 10.29 28.93 -0.98
C ASN A 526 9.79 27.97 0.13
N ARG A 527 9.55 26.70 -0.19
CA ARG A 527 9.12 25.67 0.76
C ARG A 527 10.11 25.53 1.91
N ILE A 528 11.40 25.38 1.63
CA ILE A 528 12.47 25.27 2.63
C ILE A 528 12.50 26.53 3.53
N SER A 529 12.36 27.71 2.94
CA SER A 529 12.35 28.97 3.68
C SER A 529 11.20 29.04 4.67
N SER A 530 9.99 28.67 4.22
CA SER A 530 8.78 28.65 5.07
C SER A 530 8.86 27.61 6.19
N LEU A 531 9.37 26.40 5.88
CA LEU A 531 9.61 25.37 6.91
C LEU A 531 10.57 25.85 7.99
N ILE A 532 11.73 26.40 7.60
CA ILE A 532 12.72 26.92 8.56
C ILE A 532 12.14 28.05 9.39
N SER A 533 11.47 29.00 8.77
CA SER A 533 10.84 30.14 9.46
C SER A 533 9.82 29.69 10.50
N ASN A 534 9.01 28.72 10.16
CA ASN A 534 7.96 28.22 11.04
C ASN A 534 8.52 27.43 12.23
N ILE A 535 9.51 26.55 11.98
CA ILE A 535 10.20 25.77 13.04
C ILE A 535 10.96 26.71 14.00
N THR A 536 11.53 27.80 13.50
CA THR A 536 12.33 28.72 14.34
C THR A 536 11.47 29.73 15.09
N ASN A 537 10.28 30.08 14.60
CA ASN A 537 9.36 31.05 15.20
C ASN A 537 8.23 30.38 16.00
N GLY A 538 8.11 29.06 15.94
CA GLY A 538 7.14 28.29 16.73
C GLY A 538 7.43 28.43 18.23
N GLU A 539 6.41 28.76 19.02
CA GLU A 539 6.50 28.73 20.47
C GLU A 539 6.80 27.30 20.94
N ALA A 540 7.67 27.16 21.95
CA ALA A 540 7.95 25.85 22.55
C ALA A 540 6.64 25.24 23.10
N PRO A 541 6.40 23.93 22.85
CA PRO A 541 5.15 23.30 23.24
C PRO A 541 4.86 23.45 24.73
N GLU A 542 3.56 23.58 25.08
CA GLU A 542 3.04 23.79 26.46
C GLU A 542 3.52 22.79 27.54
N ARG A 543 4.37 21.82 27.19
CA ARG A 543 5.04 20.92 28.16
C ARG A 543 5.87 21.66 29.22
N GLU A 544 6.24 22.93 29.00
CA GLU A 544 7.00 23.72 29.95
C GLU A 544 6.20 24.20 31.16
N LYS A 545 4.84 24.17 31.12
CA LYS A 545 4.04 24.65 32.25
C LYS A 545 4.00 23.71 33.47
N ASN A 546 4.37 22.43 33.29
CA ASN A 546 4.39 21.43 34.38
C ASN A 546 5.78 20.86 34.67
N GLU A 547 6.83 21.63 34.44
CA GLU A 547 8.18 21.19 34.79
C GLU A 547 8.35 21.07 36.32
N ASN A 548 8.85 19.88 36.73
CA ASN A 548 9.25 19.62 38.11
C ASN A 548 10.27 20.68 38.56
N GLU A 549 10.13 21.17 39.78
CA GLU A 549 11.04 22.20 40.35
C GLU A 549 12.52 21.80 40.27
N ILE A 550 12.82 20.51 40.27
CA ILE A 550 14.19 19.99 40.15
C ILE A 550 14.74 20.30 38.75
N VAL A 551 13.92 20.12 37.70
CA VAL A 551 14.29 20.41 36.30
C VAL A 551 14.48 21.91 36.13
N LYS A 552 13.62 22.75 36.73
CA LYS A 552 13.78 24.22 36.74
C LYS A 552 15.08 24.66 37.41
N ARG A 553 15.50 23.99 38.50
CA ARG A 553 16.76 24.28 39.18
C ARG A 553 18.00 23.84 38.37
N LEU A 554 17.90 22.74 37.66
CA LEU A 554 18.97 22.23 36.79
C LEU A 554 19.15 23.11 35.54
N ARG A 555 18.06 23.63 34.95
CA ARG A 555 18.11 24.57 33.83
C ARG A 555 18.82 25.90 34.16
N LYS A 556 18.81 26.33 35.39
CA LYS A 556 19.53 27.55 35.78
C LYS A 556 21.06 27.43 35.80
N LYS A 557 21.62 26.26 35.46
CA LYS A 557 23.07 26.05 35.37
C LYS A 557 23.56 26.11 33.93
N PRO A 558 24.51 26.99 33.57
CA PRO A 558 24.98 27.18 32.18
C PRO A 558 25.54 25.93 31.52
N TRP A 559 25.99 24.93 32.25
CA TRP A 559 26.51 23.69 31.73
C TRP A 559 25.40 22.70 31.32
N TYR A 560 24.24 22.77 31.94
CA TYR A 560 23.08 21.91 31.67
C TYR A 560 22.41 22.31 30.36
N ASP A 561 22.32 23.61 30.09
CA ASP A 561 21.84 24.11 28.79
C ASP A 561 22.75 23.67 27.65
N LYS A 562 24.07 23.62 27.88
CA LYS A 562 25.01 23.06 26.91
C LYS A 562 24.89 21.54 26.78
N LEU A 563 24.58 20.80 27.83
CA LEU A 563 24.46 19.33 27.79
C LEU A 563 23.14 18.87 27.18
N LEU A 564 22.03 19.52 27.53
CA LEU A 564 20.72 19.28 26.87
C LEU A 564 20.72 19.73 25.41
N ALA A 565 21.41 20.82 25.12
CA ALA A 565 21.65 21.30 23.78
C ALA A 565 22.44 20.30 22.94
N THR A 566 23.24 19.43 23.54
CA THR A 566 24.12 18.51 22.81
C THR A 566 23.63 17.05 22.75
N THR A 567 22.66 16.59 23.59
CA THR A 567 22.57 15.16 23.80
C THR A 567 21.30 14.45 23.27
N LEU A 568 20.14 15.06 23.09
CA LEU A 568 18.97 14.27 22.67
C LEU A 568 17.89 14.96 21.80
N TYR A 569 17.83 16.28 21.76
CA TYR A 569 16.78 16.99 21.00
C TYR A 569 17.32 17.97 19.94
N GLN A 570 18.59 18.24 19.92
CA GLN A 570 19.21 19.27 19.07
C GLN A 570 20.07 18.78 17.88
N PRO A 571 20.32 17.51 17.61
CA PRO A 571 20.98 17.21 16.34
C PRO A 571 20.12 17.63 15.14
N LEU A 572 18.77 17.49 15.23
CA LEU A 572 17.87 17.91 14.14
C LEU A 572 17.55 19.41 14.20
N THR A 573 17.22 19.95 15.37
CA THR A 573 16.91 21.40 15.50
C THR A 573 18.16 22.27 15.46
N GLY A 574 19.27 21.83 16.03
CA GLY A 574 20.55 22.52 15.91
C GLY A 574 21.15 22.44 14.51
N LEU A 575 20.94 21.34 13.78
CA LEU A 575 21.26 21.21 12.37
C LEU A 575 20.38 22.14 11.54
N LEU A 576 19.07 22.18 11.79
CA LEU A 576 18.10 23.08 11.13
C LEU A 576 18.35 24.55 11.45
N LEU A 577 18.68 24.91 12.70
CA LEU A 577 19.05 26.28 13.11
C LEU A 577 20.41 26.72 12.54
N TRP A 578 21.38 25.83 12.45
CA TRP A 578 22.65 26.10 11.77
C TRP A 578 22.42 26.32 10.27
N PHE A 579 21.44 25.62 9.70
CA PHE A 579 20.98 25.78 8.33
C PHE A 579 20.12 27.04 8.08
N ALA A 580 19.62 27.72 9.09
CA ALA A 580 18.73 28.87 8.99
C ALA A 580 19.39 30.19 8.51
N LYS A 581 20.68 30.21 8.31
CA LYS A 581 21.36 31.39 7.74
C LYS A 581 21.07 31.47 6.23
N LYS A 582 20.64 32.65 5.81
CA LYS A 582 20.13 33.08 4.48
C LYS A 582 20.80 32.52 3.20
N LYS A 583 22.02 31.97 3.29
CA LYS A 583 22.77 31.34 2.18
C LYS A 583 22.47 29.85 1.97
N VAL A 584 21.79 29.17 2.91
CA VAL A 584 21.71 27.72 2.95
C VAL A 584 20.51 27.16 2.20
N LYS A 585 19.39 27.90 2.11
CA LYS A 585 18.20 27.45 1.37
C LYS A 585 18.51 27.11 -0.10
N GLY A 586 19.24 27.99 -0.80
CA GLY A 586 19.62 27.75 -2.20
C GLY A 586 20.61 26.58 -2.35
N ILE A 587 21.48 26.35 -1.35
CA ILE A 587 22.38 25.19 -1.34
C ILE A 587 21.60 23.90 -1.14
N LEU A 588 20.62 23.90 -0.24
CA LEU A 588 19.77 22.72 0.02
C LEU A 588 18.88 22.38 -1.19
N ALA A 589 18.21 23.39 -1.76
CA ALA A 589 17.38 23.20 -2.94
C ALA A 589 18.21 22.65 -4.12
N ARG A 590 19.38 23.22 -4.35
CA ARG A 590 20.29 22.75 -5.41
C ARG A 590 20.76 21.31 -5.17
N LYS A 591 21.18 20.99 -3.94
CA LYS A 591 21.58 19.61 -3.59
C LYS A 591 20.45 18.61 -3.75
N PHE A 592 19.22 19.00 -3.41
CA PHE A 592 18.06 18.15 -3.63
C PHE A 592 17.87 17.87 -5.12
N ILE A 593 17.92 18.91 -5.95
CA ILE A 593 17.83 18.77 -7.41
C ILE A 593 18.97 17.90 -7.97
N ASP A 594 20.21 18.12 -7.51
CA ASP A 594 21.37 17.33 -7.94
C ASP A 594 21.16 15.82 -7.64
N ILE A 595 20.59 15.48 -6.47
CA ILE A 595 20.25 14.10 -6.10
C ILE A 595 19.15 13.55 -7.02
N VAL A 596 18.10 14.32 -7.27
CA VAL A 596 17.00 13.93 -8.15
C VAL A 596 17.51 13.69 -9.58
N VAL A 597 18.29 14.60 -10.12
CA VAL A 597 18.88 14.49 -11.46
C VAL A 597 19.77 13.26 -11.56
N ALA A 598 20.65 13.04 -10.59
CA ALA A 598 21.55 11.88 -10.59
C ALA A 598 20.80 10.55 -10.51
N ASP A 599 19.71 10.47 -9.72
CA ASP A 599 18.90 9.26 -9.61
C ASP A 599 18.08 9.01 -10.88
N MET A 600 17.44 10.05 -11.44
CA MET A 600 16.70 9.95 -12.70
C MET A 600 17.60 9.56 -13.88
N ASP A 601 18.83 10.09 -13.95
CA ASP A 601 19.81 9.73 -14.96
C ASP A 601 20.27 8.27 -14.83
N LYS A 602 20.60 7.84 -13.61
CA LYS A 602 20.95 6.44 -13.30
C LYS A 602 19.85 5.47 -13.74
N ASN A 603 18.59 5.85 -13.57
CA ASN A 603 17.41 5.04 -13.88
C ASN A 603 16.95 5.14 -15.35
N GLY A 604 17.67 5.90 -16.20
CA GLY A 604 17.31 6.08 -17.62
C GLY A 604 16.01 6.86 -17.83
N LEU A 605 15.65 7.71 -16.87
CA LEU A 605 14.42 8.51 -16.86
C LEU A 605 14.66 9.97 -17.27
N LEU A 606 15.92 10.37 -17.49
CA LEU A 606 16.27 11.76 -17.75
C LEU A 606 16.55 12.01 -19.23
N VAL A 607 15.94 13.05 -19.79
CA VAL A 607 16.31 13.59 -21.10
C VAL A 607 16.91 14.97 -20.97
N ASN A 608 18.07 15.17 -21.61
CA ASN A 608 18.74 16.47 -21.63
C ASN A 608 18.21 17.33 -22.78
N ASP A 609 17.35 18.29 -22.46
CA ASP A 609 16.72 19.23 -23.40
C ASP A 609 17.42 20.62 -23.45
N LYS A 610 18.60 20.75 -22.83
CA LYS A 610 19.40 21.97 -22.77
C LYS A 610 20.60 21.99 -23.77
N LYS A 611 20.47 21.31 -24.90
CA LYS A 611 21.46 21.42 -25.95
C LYS A 611 21.19 22.57 -26.87
#